data_ec7808fa0afa5d715d3947ad44b641d8
#
_entry.id   ec7808fa0afa5d715d3947ad44b641d8
#
_cell.length_a   1.000
_cell.length_b   1.000
_cell.length_c   1.000
_cell.angle_alpha   90.00
_cell.angle_beta   90.00
_cell.angle_gamma   90.00
#
_symmetry.space_group_name_H-M   'P 1'
#
loop_
_entity.id
_entity.type
_entity.pdbx_description
1 polymer ?
#
loop_
_entity_poly.entity_id
_entity_poly.type
_entity_poly.pdbx_seq_one_letter_code
_entity_poly.pdbx_strand_id
1 'polypeptide(L)'
;VDKKLLKRIKSQIENIKTDALPMNQESLSECIHKGHWFNPFPKFRYTERPDTVAAEILEGQICILVDNSPAAMLLPTTIFDVIEEADDYYFPPITGTYLRLARAFITVMSLILTPLYLLYANNPGLLPEWLEFTKITDVQFVPIFWQLLLLELAIDGLKLAAINTPSTLNTPLSLIAAIIIGEFAVNTGWFNQQTMLYMAVVAIANFTHENYELAYSIKFLRIITLILTQLFN
;
A
#
# COMPACT_ATOMS: atom_id res chain seq x y z
N VAL A 1 12.72 11.93 -23.07
CA VAL A 1 12.64 12.87 -21.94
C VAL A 1 11.88 14.11 -22.36
N ASP A 2 10.86 14.49 -21.59
CA ASP A 2 10.16 15.76 -21.78
C ASP A 2 11.10 16.94 -21.43
N LYS A 3 11.55 17.66 -22.45
CA LYS A 3 12.47 18.80 -22.30
C LYS A 3 11.88 19.93 -21.44
N LYS A 4 10.55 20.09 -21.42
CA LYS A 4 9.88 21.10 -20.59
C LYS A 4 9.93 20.70 -19.11
N LEU A 5 9.66 19.44 -18.81
CA LEU A 5 9.75 18.90 -17.45
C LEU A 5 11.19 18.97 -16.93
N LEU A 6 12.17 18.56 -17.73
CA LEU A 6 13.58 18.65 -17.36
C LEU A 6 14.00 20.08 -17.02
N LYS A 7 13.60 21.06 -17.86
CA LYS A 7 13.90 22.48 -17.63
C LYS A 7 13.24 22.99 -16.35
N ARG A 8 12.01 22.58 -16.09
CA ARG A 8 11.28 22.94 -14.86
C ARG A 8 11.99 22.42 -13.62
N ILE A 9 12.37 21.13 -13.62
CA ILE A 9 13.06 20.50 -12.49
C ILE A 9 14.41 21.16 -12.24
N LYS A 10 15.21 21.39 -13.29
CA LYS A 10 16.48 22.13 -13.15
C LYS A 10 16.27 23.49 -12.51
N SER A 11 15.30 24.26 -12.98
CA SER A 11 14.97 25.57 -12.40
C SER A 11 14.49 25.45 -10.94
N GLN A 12 13.75 24.41 -10.59
CA GLN A 12 13.33 24.17 -9.21
C GLN A 12 14.53 23.88 -8.30
N ILE A 13 15.47 23.03 -8.75
CA ILE A 13 16.70 22.71 -8.01
C ILE A 13 17.57 23.96 -7.83
N GLU A 14 17.78 24.75 -8.89
CA GLU A 14 18.59 25.98 -8.84
C GLU A 14 17.99 27.04 -7.91
N ASN A 15 16.69 27.04 -7.71
CA ASN A 15 15.97 27.98 -6.83
C ASN A 15 15.80 27.48 -5.39
N ILE A 16 16.36 26.33 -5.03
CA ILE A 16 16.33 25.85 -3.65
C ILE A 16 17.14 26.79 -2.77
N LYS A 17 16.48 27.35 -1.75
CA LYS A 17 17.10 28.20 -0.74
C LYS A 17 17.07 27.46 0.58
N THR A 18 18.05 26.62 0.82
CA THR A 18 18.21 25.89 2.09
C THR A 18 19.70 25.86 2.46
N ASP A 19 19.98 25.92 3.73
CA ASP A 19 21.36 25.90 4.24
C ASP A 19 21.93 24.46 4.26
N ALA A 20 21.05 23.45 4.31
CA ALA A 20 21.43 22.04 4.30
C ALA A 20 20.31 21.13 3.82
N LEU A 21 20.69 19.94 3.34
CA LEU A 21 19.78 18.83 2.99
C LEU A 21 20.05 17.66 3.97
N PRO A 22 19.52 17.69 5.19
CA PRO A 22 19.90 16.73 6.24
C PRO A 22 19.53 15.28 5.92
N MET A 23 18.47 15.06 5.14
CA MET A 23 18.01 13.73 4.70
C MET A 23 18.28 13.51 3.20
N ASN A 24 19.31 14.14 2.65
CA ASN A 24 19.78 13.96 1.27
C ASN A 24 18.62 14.00 0.24
N GLN A 25 18.29 12.84 -0.35
CA GLN A 25 17.27 12.71 -1.39
C GLN A 25 15.86 13.09 -0.91
N GLU A 26 15.48 12.76 0.34
CA GLU A 26 14.16 13.13 0.89
C GLU A 26 14.03 14.65 1.04
N SER A 27 15.03 15.32 1.59
CA SER A 27 15.03 16.78 1.68
C SER A 27 14.98 17.44 0.30
N LEU A 28 15.64 16.83 -0.70
CA LEU A 28 15.56 17.31 -2.09
C LEU A 28 14.16 17.10 -2.67
N SER A 29 13.55 15.94 -2.42
CA SER A 29 12.19 15.62 -2.89
C SER A 29 11.17 16.63 -2.37
N GLU A 30 11.25 16.98 -1.09
CA GLU A 30 10.40 17.99 -0.46
C GLU A 30 10.61 19.39 -1.06
N CYS A 31 11.86 19.75 -1.38
CA CYS A 31 12.20 21.03 -2.00
C CYS A 31 11.67 21.15 -3.44
N ILE A 32 11.77 20.06 -4.22
CA ILE A 32 11.30 20.03 -5.61
C ILE A 32 9.77 19.99 -5.64
N HIS A 33 9.17 19.18 -4.78
CA HIS A 33 7.74 19.00 -4.76
C HIS A 33 7.09 19.78 -3.62
N LYS A 34 6.88 21.06 -3.79
CA LYS A 34 6.01 21.90 -2.95
C LYS A 34 4.56 21.47 -3.13
N GLY A 35 4.27 20.21 -2.80
CA GLY A 35 3.01 19.59 -3.08
C GLY A 35 2.05 19.60 -1.91
N HIS A 36 0.82 19.24 -2.19
CA HIS A 36 -0.25 19.12 -1.23
C HIS A 36 0.10 18.03 -0.22
N TRP A 37 0.27 18.38 1.03
CA TRP A 37 0.57 17.45 2.13
C TRP A 37 -0.52 16.38 2.34
N PHE A 38 -1.72 16.61 1.78
CA PHE A 38 -2.81 15.64 1.78
C PHE A 38 -2.70 14.54 0.71
N ASN A 39 -1.74 14.63 -0.21
CA ASN A 39 -1.60 13.59 -1.22
C ASN A 39 -0.70 12.46 -0.70
N PRO A 40 -1.27 11.28 -0.37
CA PRO A 40 -0.51 10.17 0.19
C PRO A 40 0.28 9.37 -0.87
N PHE A 41 0.02 9.63 -2.17
CA PHE A 41 0.65 8.86 -3.25
C PHE A 41 2.11 9.22 -3.45
N PRO A 42 2.98 8.23 -3.72
CA PRO A 42 4.38 8.45 -4.04
C PRO A 42 4.52 9.35 -5.26
N LYS A 43 5.46 10.29 -5.20
CA LYS A 43 5.71 11.29 -6.24
C LYS A 43 6.96 10.99 -7.01
N PHE A 44 7.84 10.22 -6.41
CA PHE A 44 9.10 9.77 -6.96
C PHE A 44 9.17 8.26 -6.79
N ARG A 45 9.84 7.60 -7.74
CA ARG A 45 10.25 6.22 -7.56
C ARG A 45 11.70 6.21 -7.13
N TYR A 46 11.99 5.50 -6.07
CA TYR A 46 13.36 5.29 -5.59
C TYR A 46 13.82 3.90 -5.97
N THR A 47 15.04 3.78 -6.46
CA THR A 47 15.63 2.49 -6.78
C THR A 47 17.15 2.52 -6.56
N GLU A 48 17.68 1.44 -6.03
CA GLU A 48 19.12 1.22 -5.88
C GLU A 48 19.68 0.40 -7.06
N ARG A 49 18.82 -0.01 -7.99
CA ARG A 49 19.17 -0.88 -9.12
C ARG A 49 19.50 -0.05 -10.36
N PRO A 50 20.75 -0.09 -10.84
CA PRO A 50 21.17 0.67 -12.03
C PRO A 50 20.53 0.18 -13.34
N ASP A 51 20.16 -1.10 -13.43
CA ASP A 51 19.43 -1.68 -14.56
C ASP A 51 18.03 -1.08 -14.69
N THR A 52 17.31 -0.94 -13.57
CA THR A 52 16.01 -0.27 -13.53
C THR A 52 16.12 1.19 -13.94
N VAL A 53 17.13 1.91 -13.42
CA VAL A 53 17.38 3.30 -13.80
C VAL A 53 17.64 3.42 -15.31
N ALA A 54 18.43 2.50 -15.89
CA ALA A 54 18.71 2.53 -17.32
C ALA A 54 17.45 2.30 -18.17
N ALA A 55 16.59 1.34 -17.77
CA ALA A 55 15.32 1.08 -18.45
C ALA A 55 14.40 2.31 -18.42
N GLU A 56 14.20 2.89 -17.25
CA GLU A 56 13.33 4.07 -17.05
C GLU A 56 13.81 5.32 -17.79
N ILE A 57 15.14 5.51 -17.88
CA ILE A 57 15.72 6.61 -18.71
C ILE A 57 15.42 6.37 -20.19
N LEU A 58 15.50 5.12 -20.68
CA LEU A 58 15.15 4.80 -22.06
C LEU A 58 13.66 5.02 -22.34
N GLU A 59 12.79 4.81 -21.38
CA GLU A 59 11.36 5.12 -21.45
C GLU A 59 11.07 6.61 -21.35
N GLY A 60 12.07 7.43 -21.04
CA GLY A 60 11.98 8.88 -21.06
C GLY A 60 11.86 9.54 -19.70
N GLN A 61 12.00 8.82 -18.62
CA GLN A 61 12.02 9.37 -17.28
C GLN A 61 13.31 10.17 -17.01
N ILE A 62 13.26 11.02 -16.00
CA ILE A 62 14.38 11.83 -15.52
C ILE A 62 14.91 11.14 -14.26
N CYS A 63 16.21 10.88 -14.25
CA CYS A 63 16.90 10.38 -13.09
C CYS A 63 17.64 11.51 -12.37
N ILE A 64 17.47 11.59 -11.05
CA ILE A 64 18.22 12.48 -10.17
C ILE A 64 19.06 11.62 -9.22
N LEU A 65 20.36 11.85 -9.25
CA LEU A 65 21.30 11.25 -8.31
C LEU A 65 21.69 12.31 -7.29
N VAL A 66 21.56 11.97 -6.03
CA VAL A 66 21.90 12.85 -4.90
C VAL A 66 23.15 12.31 -4.22
N ASP A 67 24.11 13.17 -3.96
CA ASP A 67 25.33 12.77 -3.26
C ASP A 67 25.02 12.22 -1.87
N ASN A 68 25.78 11.23 -1.44
CA ASN A 68 25.57 10.48 -0.19
C ASN A 68 24.20 9.79 -0.05
N SER A 69 23.53 9.50 -1.18
CA SER A 69 22.27 8.76 -1.21
C SER A 69 22.43 7.44 -1.96
N PRO A 70 21.97 6.31 -1.41
CA PRO A 70 22.15 5.01 -2.05
C PRO A 70 21.22 4.83 -3.25
N ALA A 71 20.08 5.51 -3.28
CA ALA A 71 19.06 5.32 -4.30
C ALA A 71 19.00 6.48 -5.29
N ALA A 72 18.66 6.16 -6.53
CA ALA A 72 18.31 7.12 -7.56
C ALA A 72 16.83 7.50 -7.46
N MET A 73 16.51 8.78 -7.72
CA MET A 73 15.15 9.28 -7.80
C MET A 73 14.70 9.35 -9.26
N LEU A 74 13.59 8.74 -9.58
CA LEU A 74 13.01 8.70 -10.93
C LEU A 74 11.71 9.51 -10.97
N LEU A 75 11.51 10.27 -12.04
CA LEU A 75 10.32 11.09 -12.28
C LEU A 75 10.12 11.39 -13.77
N PRO A 76 8.90 11.66 -14.25
CA PRO A 76 7.64 11.57 -13.52
C PRO A 76 7.31 10.12 -13.20
N THR A 77 6.62 9.88 -12.09
CA THR A 77 6.22 8.54 -11.68
C THR A 77 4.72 8.39 -11.84
N THR A 78 4.29 7.32 -12.48
CA THR A 78 2.89 6.89 -12.55
C THR A 78 2.61 5.81 -11.52
N ILE A 79 1.34 5.57 -11.22
CA ILE A 79 0.95 4.49 -10.30
C ILE A 79 1.39 3.11 -10.81
N PHE A 80 1.43 2.93 -12.14
CA PHE A 80 1.88 1.70 -12.78
C PHE A 80 3.36 1.46 -12.55
N ASP A 81 4.20 2.49 -12.68
CA ASP A 81 5.64 2.41 -12.47
C ASP A 81 5.99 1.99 -11.04
N VAL A 82 5.12 2.35 -10.06
CA VAL A 82 5.31 2.00 -8.65
C VAL A 82 4.82 0.57 -8.33
N ILE A 83 3.86 0.05 -9.09
CA ILE A 83 3.35 -1.32 -8.95
C ILE A 83 4.30 -2.34 -9.61
N GLU A 84 4.98 -1.92 -10.68
CA GLU A 84 5.92 -2.78 -11.41
C GLU A 84 7.20 -3.00 -10.61
N GLU A 85 7.67 -4.25 -10.61
CA GLU A 85 8.98 -4.62 -10.08
C GLU A 85 10.01 -4.75 -11.21
N ALA A 86 11.26 -4.42 -10.88
CA ALA A 86 12.35 -4.54 -11.83
C ALA A 86 12.55 -5.98 -12.33
N ASP A 87 12.25 -6.96 -11.48
CA ASP A 87 12.38 -8.37 -11.82
C ASP A 87 11.40 -8.84 -12.90
N ASP A 88 10.29 -8.14 -13.11
CA ASP A 88 9.32 -8.46 -14.16
C ASP A 88 9.93 -8.37 -15.56
N TYR A 89 10.96 -7.55 -15.75
CA TYR A 89 11.66 -7.40 -17.03
C TYR A 89 12.60 -8.58 -17.35
N TYR A 90 12.98 -9.35 -16.34
CA TYR A 90 13.85 -10.52 -16.52
C TYR A 90 13.09 -11.82 -16.82
N PHE A 91 11.78 -11.81 -16.62
CA PHE A 91 10.93 -12.95 -16.95
C PHE A 91 10.52 -12.97 -18.43
N PRO A 92 10.17 -14.15 -18.99
CA PRO A 92 9.52 -14.21 -20.29
C PRO A 92 8.29 -13.29 -20.37
N PRO A 93 7.99 -12.67 -21.52
CA PRO A 93 6.93 -11.66 -21.64
C PRO A 93 5.57 -12.08 -21.07
N ILE A 94 5.17 -13.33 -21.23
CA ILE A 94 3.91 -13.87 -20.71
C ILE A 94 3.91 -13.86 -19.17
N THR A 95 5.00 -14.31 -18.56
CA THR A 95 5.14 -14.38 -17.09
C THR A 95 5.20 -12.98 -16.49
N GLY A 96 6.00 -12.08 -17.06
CA GLY A 96 6.08 -10.69 -16.61
C GLY A 96 4.71 -9.98 -16.71
N THR A 97 4.00 -10.15 -17.81
CA THR A 97 2.65 -9.58 -17.98
C THR A 97 1.66 -10.14 -16.95
N TYR A 98 1.71 -11.46 -16.71
CA TYR A 98 0.86 -12.09 -15.69
C TYR A 98 1.12 -11.52 -14.31
N LEU A 99 2.39 -11.36 -13.90
CA LEU A 99 2.74 -10.82 -12.58
C LEU A 99 2.28 -9.37 -12.41
N ARG A 100 2.45 -8.52 -13.42
CA ARG A 100 1.95 -7.14 -13.41
C ARG A 100 0.43 -7.07 -13.27
N LEU A 101 -0.29 -7.88 -14.05
CA LEU A 101 -1.75 -7.96 -13.95
C LEU A 101 -2.20 -8.49 -12.58
N ALA A 102 -1.52 -9.50 -12.04
CA ALA A 102 -1.82 -10.06 -10.74
C ALA A 102 -1.63 -9.00 -9.63
N ARG A 103 -0.52 -8.25 -9.64
CA ARG A 103 -0.30 -7.15 -8.68
C ARG A 103 -1.35 -6.05 -8.81
N ALA A 104 -1.66 -5.62 -10.03
CA ALA A 104 -2.70 -4.62 -10.26
C ALA A 104 -4.07 -5.11 -9.75
N PHE A 105 -4.42 -6.36 -10.01
CA PHE A 105 -5.66 -6.97 -9.51
C PHE A 105 -5.69 -7.05 -7.98
N ILE A 106 -4.61 -7.51 -7.35
CA ILE A 106 -4.49 -7.59 -5.88
C ILE A 106 -4.61 -6.19 -5.26
N THR A 107 -3.99 -5.18 -5.87
CA THR A 107 -4.08 -3.78 -5.43
C THR A 107 -5.52 -3.29 -5.43
N VAL A 108 -6.24 -3.48 -6.54
CA VAL A 108 -7.65 -3.07 -6.67
C VAL A 108 -8.53 -3.86 -5.69
N MET A 109 -8.31 -5.18 -5.59
CA MET A 109 -9.05 -6.03 -4.64
C MET A 109 -8.83 -5.59 -3.20
N SER A 110 -7.59 -5.27 -2.81
CA SER A 110 -7.30 -4.81 -1.45
C SER A 110 -8.01 -3.50 -1.10
N LEU A 111 -8.27 -2.64 -2.09
CA LEU A 111 -8.99 -1.38 -1.89
C LEU A 111 -10.50 -1.59 -1.74
N ILE A 112 -11.09 -2.47 -2.57
CA ILE A 112 -12.53 -2.60 -2.71
C ILE A 112 -13.12 -3.64 -1.75
N LEU A 113 -12.37 -4.66 -1.38
CA LEU A 113 -12.87 -5.85 -0.70
C LEU A 113 -13.56 -5.52 0.64
N THR A 114 -12.92 -4.73 1.49
CA THR A 114 -13.46 -4.41 2.82
C THR A 114 -14.65 -3.44 2.79
N PRO A 115 -14.67 -2.36 1.98
CA PRO A 115 -15.86 -1.54 1.84
C PRO A 115 -17.04 -2.30 1.22
N LEU A 116 -16.77 -3.18 0.25
CA LEU A 116 -17.80 -4.00 -0.37
C LEU A 116 -18.40 -5.01 0.63
N TYR A 117 -17.53 -5.65 1.43
CA TYR A 117 -17.97 -6.52 2.50
C TYR A 117 -18.86 -5.79 3.52
N LEU A 118 -18.44 -4.58 3.95
CA LEU A 118 -19.24 -3.76 4.85
C LEU A 118 -20.59 -3.39 4.24
N LEU A 119 -20.62 -3.03 2.95
CA LEU A 119 -21.86 -2.70 2.23
C LEU A 119 -22.84 -3.87 2.25
N TYR A 120 -22.37 -5.07 1.91
CA TYR A 120 -23.22 -6.26 1.89
C TYR A 120 -23.63 -6.72 3.30
N ALA A 121 -22.75 -6.56 4.27
CA ALA A 121 -23.04 -6.90 5.65
C ALA A 121 -24.18 -6.04 6.23
N ASN A 122 -24.19 -4.74 5.89
CA ASN A 122 -25.25 -3.82 6.31
C ASN A 122 -26.53 -3.97 5.47
N ASN A 123 -26.42 -4.41 4.20
CA ASN A 123 -27.52 -4.58 3.27
C ASN A 123 -27.62 -6.00 2.69
N PRO A 124 -28.09 -6.98 3.45
CA PRO A 124 -28.16 -8.38 2.99
C PRO A 124 -29.00 -8.58 1.73
N GLY A 125 -29.93 -7.66 1.43
CA GLY A 125 -30.75 -7.71 0.23
C GLY A 125 -30.03 -7.35 -1.08
N LEU A 126 -28.85 -6.75 -1.01
CA LEU A 126 -28.02 -6.47 -2.18
C LEU A 126 -27.10 -7.63 -2.55
N LEU A 127 -27.05 -8.67 -1.70
CA LEU A 127 -26.17 -9.80 -1.89
C LEU A 127 -26.65 -10.67 -3.05
N PRO A 128 -25.81 -10.93 -4.08
CA PRO A 128 -26.16 -11.86 -5.14
C PRO A 128 -26.31 -13.28 -4.60
N GLU A 129 -27.21 -14.09 -5.18
CA GLU A 129 -27.49 -15.47 -4.74
C GLU A 129 -26.23 -16.35 -4.64
N TRP A 130 -25.28 -16.18 -5.57
CA TRP A 130 -24.03 -16.95 -5.58
C TRP A 130 -23.04 -16.57 -4.44
N LEU A 131 -23.26 -15.43 -3.76
CA LEU A 131 -22.51 -14.99 -2.58
C LEU A 131 -23.29 -15.22 -1.27
N GLU A 132 -24.45 -15.84 -1.31
CA GLU A 132 -25.29 -16.03 -0.12
C GLU A 132 -24.57 -16.79 1.00
N PHE A 133 -23.59 -17.63 0.67
CA PHE A 133 -22.74 -18.33 1.63
C PHE A 133 -21.88 -17.39 2.49
N THR A 134 -21.69 -16.14 2.07
CA THR A 134 -20.95 -15.11 2.82
C THR A 134 -21.81 -14.35 3.82
N LYS A 135 -23.09 -14.66 3.88
CA LYS A 135 -24.06 -14.01 4.77
C LYS A 135 -23.69 -14.29 6.23
N ILE A 136 -23.62 -13.23 7.01
CA ILE A 136 -23.27 -13.33 8.42
C ILE A 136 -24.46 -13.89 9.18
N THR A 137 -24.27 -15.03 9.82
CA THR A 137 -25.29 -15.72 10.61
C THR A 137 -25.03 -15.60 12.12
N ASP A 138 -23.83 -15.25 12.51
CA ASP A 138 -23.40 -15.22 13.91
C ASP A 138 -23.85 -13.96 14.63
N VAL A 139 -24.08 -14.07 15.93
CA VAL A 139 -24.38 -12.94 16.81
C VAL A 139 -23.14 -12.07 16.94
N GLN A 140 -23.30 -10.78 16.62
CA GLN A 140 -22.19 -9.83 16.64
C GLN A 140 -22.32 -8.94 17.87
N PHE A 141 -21.28 -8.91 18.70
CA PHE A 141 -21.18 -7.97 19.83
C PHE A 141 -20.60 -6.63 19.40
N VAL A 142 -19.71 -6.64 18.39
CA VAL A 142 -19.07 -5.45 17.84
C VAL A 142 -19.56 -5.24 16.41
N PRO A 143 -20.04 -4.03 16.04
CA PRO A 143 -20.40 -3.73 14.65
C PRO A 143 -19.26 -3.97 13.68
N ILE A 144 -19.55 -4.46 12.47
CA ILE A 144 -18.54 -4.87 11.47
C ILE A 144 -17.59 -3.74 11.11
N PHE A 145 -18.08 -2.53 11.00
CA PHE A 145 -17.25 -1.34 10.75
C PHE A 145 -16.10 -1.23 11.76
N TRP A 146 -16.40 -1.35 13.05
CA TRP A 146 -15.40 -1.29 14.10
C TRP A 146 -14.47 -2.50 14.10
N GLN A 147 -14.98 -3.68 13.76
CA GLN A 147 -14.14 -4.86 13.59
C GLN A 147 -13.09 -4.65 12.50
N LEU A 148 -13.49 -4.16 11.33
CA LEU A 148 -12.60 -3.87 10.21
C LEU A 148 -11.55 -2.81 10.58
N LEU A 149 -11.96 -1.73 11.22
CA LEU A 149 -11.07 -0.64 11.61
C LEU A 149 -10.05 -1.06 12.68
N LEU A 150 -10.49 -1.83 13.67
CA LEU A 150 -9.60 -2.38 14.71
C LEU A 150 -8.59 -3.37 14.13
N LEU A 151 -9.01 -4.21 13.17
CA LEU A 151 -8.10 -5.14 12.49
C LEU A 151 -7.08 -4.42 11.61
N GLU A 152 -7.47 -3.35 10.91
CA GLU A 152 -6.52 -2.49 10.18
C GLU A 152 -5.43 -1.94 11.12
N LEU A 153 -5.84 -1.46 12.30
CA LEU A 153 -4.90 -0.94 13.31
C LEU A 153 -4.02 -2.07 13.89
N ALA A 154 -4.60 -3.24 14.14
CA ALA A 154 -3.86 -4.39 14.66
C ALA A 154 -2.80 -4.89 13.68
N ILE A 155 -3.12 -4.94 12.38
CA ILE A 155 -2.16 -5.31 11.32
C ILE A 155 -1.00 -4.31 11.26
N ASP A 156 -1.26 -3.00 11.39
CA ASP A 156 -0.20 -2.00 11.47
C ASP A 156 0.65 -2.16 12.72
N GLY A 157 0.02 -2.40 13.85
CA GLY A 157 0.72 -2.69 15.09
C GLY A 157 1.68 -3.86 14.95
N LEU A 158 1.24 -4.93 14.27
CA LEU A 158 2.09 -6.09 13.97
C LEU A 158 3.26 -5.74 13.05
N LYS A 159 3.01 -4.95 12.00
CA LYS A 159 4.08 -4.47 11.10
C LYS A 159 5.12 -3.63 11.85
N LEU A 160 4.68 -2.68 12.66
CA LEU A 160 5.55 -1.83 13.46
C LEU A 160 6.33 -2.64 14.50
N ALA A 161 5.67 -3.60 15.15
CA ALA A 161 6.32 -4.50 16.08
C ALA A 161 7.41 -5.34 15.37
N ALA A 162 7.13 -5.87 14.18
CA ALA A 162 8.08 -6.67 13.41
C ALA A 162 9.33 -5.87 13.01
N ILE A 163 9.18 -4.60 12.63
CA ILE A 163 10.31 -3.73 12.26
C ILE A 163 11.21 -3.45 13.48
N ASN A 164 10.62 -3.27 14.66
CA ASN A 164 11.33 -2.90 15.87
C ASN A 164 11.84 -4.11 16.68
N THR A 165 11.48 -5.33 16.28
CA THR A 165 11.83 -6.55 17.03
C THR A 165 13.00 -7.26 16.35
N PRO A 166 14.00 -7.76 17.12
CA PRO A 166 15.05 -8.61 16.57
C PRO A 166 14.49 -9.83 15.83
N SER A 167 15.15 -10.24 14.75
CA SER A 167 14.69 -11.34 13.88
C SER A 167 14.39 -12.65 14.61
N THR A 168 15.12 -12.92 15.70
CA THR A 168 14.93 -14.12 16.55
C THR A 168 13.58 -14.14 17.28
N LEU A 169 12.98 -12.97 17.53
CA LEU A 169 11.71 -12.84 18.25
C LEU A 169 10.50 -12.63 17.31
N ASN A 170 10.73 -12.37 16.02
CA ASN A 170 9.65 -12.13 15.05
C ASN A 170 8.72 -13.35 14.92
N THR A 171 9.27 -14.57 14.86
CA THR A 171 8.46 -15.78 14.73
C THR A 171 7.59 -16.03 15.98
N PRO A 172 8.11 -16.00 17.22
CA PRO A 172 7.27 -16.12 18.41
C PRO A 172 6.20 -15.02 18.50
N LEU A 173 6.56 -13.76 18.20
CA LEU A 173 5.61 -12.64 18.22
C LEU A 173 4.46 -12.84 17.25
N SER A 174 4.78 -13.24 16.01
CA SER A 174 3.77 -13.51 14.97
C SER A 174 2.85 -14.66 15.36
N LEU A 175 3.37 -15.72 15.99
CA LEU A 175 2.58 -16.84 16.45
C LEU A 175 1.62 -16.43 17.58
N ILE A 176 2.11 -15.69 18.57
CA ILE A 176 1.28 -15.15 19.67
C ILE A 176 0.18 -14.24 19.11
N ALA A 177 0.54 -13.36 18.21
CA ALA A 177 -0.42 -12.45 17.56
C ALA A 177 -1.50 -13.23 16.77
N ALA A 178 -1.12 -14.27 16.04
CA ALA A 178 -2.05 -15.12 15.29
C ALA A 178 -3.02 -15.85 16.21
N ILE A 179 -2.57 -16.34 17.36
CA ILE A 179 -3.42 -17.01 18.35
C ILE A 179 -4.36 -16.00 19.03
N ILE A 180 -3.83 -14.87 19.49
CA ILE A 180 -4.63 -13.88 20.23
C ILE A 180 -5.68 -13.26 19.29
N ILE A 181 -5.29 -12.77 18.13
CA ILE A 181 -6.20 -12.09 17.22
C ILE A 181 -7.07 -13.11 16.47
N GLY A 182 -6.49 -14.22 16.01
CA GLY A 182 -7.20 -15.19 15.19
C GLY A 182 -8.15 -16.09 15.99
N GLU A 183 -7.73 -16.62 17.11
CA GLU A 183 -8.51 -17.62 17.84
C GLU A 183 -9.28 -17.02 19.04
N PHE A 184 -8.57 -16.34 19.94
CA PHE A 184 -9.23 -15.81 21.14
C PHE A 184 -10.22 -14.69 20.82
N ALA A 185 -9.90 -13.79 19.92
CA ALA A 185 -10.77 -12.68 19.60
C ALA A 185 -12.05 -13.12 18.85
N VAL A 186 -11.99 -14.19 18.07
CA VAL A 186 -13.15 -14.82 17.44
C VAL A 186 -13.97 -15.58 18.46
N ASN A 187 -13.34 -16.42 19.30
CA ASN A 187 -14.03 -17.22 20.31
C ASN A 187 -14.72 -16.36 21.38
N THR A 188 -14.20 -15.18 21.67
CA THR A 188 -14.83 -14.21 22.59
C THR A 188 -15.90 -13.34 21.93
N GLY A 189 -16.13 -13.48 20.61
CA GLY A 189 -17.14 -12.74 19.86
C GLY A 189 -16.76 -11.29 19.54
N TRP A 190 -15.48 -10.92 19.66
CA TRP A 190 -15.00 -9.59 19.23
C TRP A 190 -14.96 -9.46 17.72
N PHE A 191 -14.55 -10.53 17.02
CA PHE A 191 -14.48 -10.57 15.57
C PHE A 191 -15.23 -11.75 14.98
N ASN A 192 -15.85 -11.54 13.83
CA ASN A 192 -16.44 -12.61 13.04
C ASN A 192 -15.36 -13.35 12.26
N GLN A 193 -15.55 -14.63 12.02
CA GLN A 193 -14.67 -15.44 11.17
C GLN A 193 -14.56 -14.87 9.75
N GLN A 194 -15.67 -14.41 9.20
CA GLN A 194 -15.71 -13.81 7.87
C GLN A 194 -14.93 -12.48 7.81
N THR A 195 -15.09 -11.60 8.80
CA THR A 195 -14.31 -10.36 8.91
C THR A 195 -12.81 -10.67 8.98
N MET A 196 -12.44 -11.69 9.76
CA MET A 196 -11.05 -12.14 9.84
C MET A 196 -10.51 -12.64 8.51
N LEU A 197 -11.32 -13.43 7.76
CA LEU A 197 -10.92 -13.93 6.45
C LEU A 197 -10.68 -12.80 5.44
N TYR A 198 -11.60 -11.84 5.34
CA TYR A 198 -11.44 -10.69 4.42
C TYR A 198 -10.24 -9.83 4.80
N MET A 199 -10.03 -9.60 6.09
CA MET A 199 -8.86 -8.84 6.57
C MET A 199 -7.55 -9.61 6.38
N ALA A 200 -7.54 -10.94 6.46
CA ALA A 200 -6.37 -11.74 6.15
C ALA A 200 -5.97 -11.60 4.67
N VAL A 201 -6.93 -11.63 3.74
CA VAL A 201 -6.68 -11.40 2.32
C VAL A 201 -6.09 -9.99 2.09
N VAL A 202 -6.65 -8.98 2.73
CA VAL A 202 -6.16 -7.60 2.65
C VAL A 202 -4.75 -7.47 3.24
N ALA A 203 -4.48 -8.13 4.36
CA ALA A 203 -3.16 -8.14 4.98
C ALA A 203 -2.10 -8.74 4.04
N ILE A 204 -2.41 -9.89 3.42
CA ILE A 204 -1.54 -10.53 2.42
C ILE A 204 -1.32 -9.57 1.23
N ALA A 205 -2.39 -8.95 0.72
CA ALA A 205 -2.31 -7.98 -0.36
C ALA A 205 -1.39 -6.79 -0.03
N ASN A 206 -1.39 -6.31 1.21
CA ASN A 206 -0.50 -5.23 1.64
C ASN A 206 0.99 -5.62 1.63
N PHE A 207 1.32 -6.91 1.69
CA PHE A 207 2.70 -7.41 1.60
C PHE A 207 3.16 -7.63 0.15
N THR A 208 2.27 -7.55 -0.84
CA THR A 208 2.65 -7.67 -2.26
C THR A 208 3.24 -6.39 -2.84
N HIS A 209 3.17 -5.27 -2.12
CA HIS A 209 3.73 -4.00 -2.56
C HIS A 209 5.15 -3.84 -2.02
N GLU A 210 6.13 -3.69 -2.91
CA GLU A 210 7.50 -3.35 -2.55
C GLU A 210 7.58 -1.92 -1.98
N ASN A 211 6.81 -0.99 -2.57
CA ASN A 211 6.81 0.40 -2.16
C ASN A 211 5.86 0.63 -0.96
N TYR A 212 6.45 0.97 0.19
CA TYR A 212 5.70 1.26 1.42
C TYR A 212 4.76 2.46 1.29
N GLU A 213 5.17 3.52 0.57
CA GLU A 213 4.33 4.71 0.39
C GLU A 213 3.05 4.37 -0.37
N LEU A 214 3.15 3.55 -1.43
CA LEU A 214 2.00 3.07 -2.17
C LEU A 214 1.08 2.21 -1.30
N ALA A 215 1.65 1.27 -0.54
CA ALA A 215 0.89 0.39 0.35
C ALA A 215 0.06 1.20 1.37
N TYR A 216 0.68 2.20 2.00
CA TYR A 216 -0.03 3.09 2.94
C TYR A 216 -1.02 4.02 2.23
N SER A 217 -0.72 4.49 1.03
CA SER A 217 -1.66 5.31 0.24
C SER A 217 -2.95 4.55 -0.08
N ILE A 218 -2.82 3.29 -0.50
CA ILE A 218 -3.96 2.40 -0.76
C ILE A 218 -4.74 2.15 0.53
N LYS A 219 -4.04 1.96 1.64
CA LYS A 219 -4.65 1.80 2.95
C LYS A 219 -5.46 3.04 3.37
N PHE A 220 -4.90 4.25 3.21
CA PHE A 220 -5.64 5.49 3.48
C PHE A 220 -6.91 5.59 2.66
N LEU A 221 -6.84 5.29 1.36
CA LEU A 221 -8.03 5.28 0.49
C LEU A 221 -9.05 4.23 0.96
N ARG A 222 -8.59 3.04 1.38
CA ARG A 222 -9.46 1.99 1.91
C ARG A 222 -10.18 2.43 3.18
N ILE A 223 -9.49 3.08 4.12
CA ILE A 223 -10.10 3.61 5.34
C ILE A 223 -11.12 4.70 5.00
N ILE A 224 -10.79 5.62 4.08
CA ILE A 224 -11.72 6.66 3.64
C ILE A 224 -12.97 6.05 3.00
N THR A 225 -12.80 5.10 2.08
CA THR A 225 -13.93 4.44 1.43
C THR A 225 -14.77 3.64 2.43
N LEU A 226 -14.15 3.03 3.44
CA LEU A 226 -14.82 2.33 4.52
C LEU A 226 -15.68 3.26 5.37
N ILE A 227 -15.14 4.43 5.74
CA ILE A 227 -15.88 5.48 6.45
C ILE A 227 -17.04 6.01 5.61
N LEU A 228 -16.80 6.28 4.31
CA LEU A 228 -17.85 6.74 3.40
C LEU A 228 -18.95 5.68 3.26
N THR A 229 -18.60 4.41 3.10
CA THR A 229 -19.57 3.31 3.05
C THR A 229 -20.42 3.28 4.33
N GLN A 230 -19.83 3.47 5.50
CA GLN A 230 -20.58 3.49 6.77
C GLN A 230 -21.50 4.71 6.90
N LEU A 231 -21.11 5.87 6.34
CA LEU A 231 -21.89 7.11 6.45
C LEU A 231 -23.08 7.17 5.46
N PHE A 232 -22.91 6.57 4.29
CA PHE A 232 -23.93 6.62 3.22
C PHE A 232 -24.79 5.36 3.12
N ASN A 233 -24.60 4.42 4.04
CA ASN A 233 -25.29 3.13 4.06
C ASN A 233 -26.34 3.02 5.24
#